data_893d2d796545544e77e8e3525ebd2e60
#
_entry.id   893d2d796545544e77e8e3525ebd2e60
#
_cell.length_a   1.000
_cell.length_b   1.000
_cell.length_c   1.000
_cell.angle_alpha   90.00
_cell.angle_beta   90.00
_cell.angle_gamma   90.00
#
_symmetry.space_group_name_H-M   'P 1'
#
loop_
_entity.id
_entity.type
_entity.pdbx_description
1 polymer ?
#
loop_
_entity_poly.entity_id
_entity_poly.type
_entity_poly.pdbx_seq_one_letter_code
_entity_poly.pdbx_strand_id
1 'polypeptide(L)'
;MSPSSKKNRSRETVKAAGALVWRENGKHLEVLLVHRPRYDDWSIPKGKVESCESVRTCAVREVAEETGVQVILGQPLSRVRYKIGDGSRKEVHYWAARVAPEASAAVAARCA
;
A
#
# COMPACT_ATOMS: atom_id res chain seq x y z
N MET A 1 -25.20 1.88 27.43
CA MET A 1 -24.44 2.35 26.32
C MET A 1 -23.01 2.65 26.73
N SER A 2 -22.13 2.27 25.94
CA SER A 2 -20.73 2.36 26.30
C SER A 2 -20.11 3.65 25.77
N PRO A 3 -19.47 4.44 26.62
CA PRO A 3 -18.71 5.60 26.14
C PRO A 3 -17.61 5.23 25.17
N SER A 4 -17.24 3.95 25.15
CA SER A 4 -16.13 3.54 24.29
C SER A 4 -16.43 3.71 22.82
N SER A 5 -17.70 3.76 22.41
CA SER A 5 -18.00 3.96 21.00
C SER A 5 -17.55 5.34 20.53
N LYS A 6 -17.68 6.37 21.36
CA LYS A 6 -17.17 7.69 21.01
C LYS A 6 -15.66 7.74 20.99
N LYS A 7 -15.05 7.10 21.98
CA LYS A 7 -13.59 7.01 22.01
C LYS A 7 -13.05 6.25 20.81
N ASN A 8 -13.75 5.21 20.41
CA ASN A 8 -13.33 4.42 19.25
C ASN A 8 -13.36 5.24 17.98
N ARG A 9 -14.28 6.16 17.86
CA ARG A 9 -14.36 7.00 16.68
C ARG A 9 -13.11 7.87 16.54
N SER A 10 -12.64 8.48 17.61
CA SER A 10 -11.43 9.30 17.57
C SER A 10 -10.16 8.45 17.48
N ARG A 11 -10.27 7.15 17.75
CA ARG A 11 -9.15 6.23 17.69
C ARG A 11 -9.27 5.27 16.52
N GLU A 12 -10.12 5.59 15.61
CA GLU A 12 -10.34 4.77 14.45
C GLU A 12 -9.03 4.58 13.68
N THR A 13 -8.82 3.36 13.18
CA THR A 13 -7.63 3.05 12.42
C THR A 13 -7.93 3.16 10.93
N VAL A 14 -7.17 4.00 10.26
CA VAL A 14 -7.21 4.10 8.81
C VAL A 14 -6.20 3.11 8.26
N LYS A 15 -6.67 2.19 7.42
CA LYS A 15 -5.78 1.19 6.81
C LYS A 15 -5.36 1.62 5.44
N ALA A 16 -4.09 1.41 5.16
CA ALA A 16 -3.50 1.64 3.85
C ALA A 16 -2.61 0.45 3.52
N ALA A 17 -2.29 0.32 2.26
CA ALA A 17 -1.43 -0.78 1.82
C ALA A 17 -0.59 -0.35 0.64
N GLY A 18 0.57 -0.96 0.51
CA GLY A 18 1.46 -0.67 -0.59
C GLY A 18 2.48 -1.79 -0.77
N ALA A 19 3.38 -1.60 -1.70
CA ALA A 19 4.35 -2.64 -2.00
C ALA A 19 5.71 -2.03 -2.33
N LEU A 20 6.74 -2.67 -1.81
CA LEU A 20 8.11 -2.40 -2.18
C LEU A 20 8.43 -3.30 -3.37
N VAL A 21 8.34 -2.74 -4.56
CA VAL A 21 8.58 -3.46 -5.80
C VAL A 21 10.06 -3.41 -6.10
N TRP A 22 10.65 -4.59 -6.26
CA TRP A 22 12.10 -4.66 -6.43
C TRP A 22 12.47 -5.53 -7.63
N ARG A 23 13.65 -5.29 -8.15
CA ARG A 23 14.22 -6.11 -9.23
C ARG A 23 15.72 -6.12 -9.12
N GLU A 24 16.31 -7.11 -9.76
CA GLU A 24 17.77 -7.19 -9.90
C GLU A 24 18.17 -6.56 -11.22
N ASN A 25 19.26 -5.82 -11.19
CA ASN A 25 19.85 -5.24 -12.39
C ASN A 25 21.36 -5.41 -12.27
N GLY A 26 21.87 -6.52 -12.83
CA GLY A 26 23.24 -6.91 -12.64
C GLY A 26 23.53 -7.20 -11.16
N LYS A 27 24.45 -6.48 -10.59
CA LYS A 27 24.80 -6.64 -9.16
C LYS A 27 24.01 -5.72 -8.24
N HIS A 28 23.08 -4.95 -8.81
CA HIS A 28 22.34 -3.97 -8.03
C HIS A 28 20.91 -4.44 -7.82
N LEU A 29 20.37 -4.03 -6.69
CA LEU A 29 18.93 -4.13 -6.44
C LEU A 29 18.33 -2.76 -6.68
N GLU A 30 17.21 -2.75 -7.39
CA GLU A 30 16.46 -1.52 -7.65
C GLU A 30 15.08 -1.63 -7.05
N VAL A 31 14.58 -0.51 -6.56
CA VAL A 31 13.22 -0.44 -6.04
C VAL A 31 12.45 0.64 -6.77
N LEU A 32 11.15 0.42 -6.89
CA LEU A 32 10.27 1.34 -7.57
C LEU A 32 9.75 2.36 -6.56
N LEU A 33 10.02 3.62 -6.82
CA LEU A 33 9.55 4.70 -5.96
C LEU A 33 8.71 5.68 -6.76
N VAL A 34 7.83 6.38 -6.07
CA VAL A 34 6.98 7.41 -6.65
C VAL A 34 7.48 8.77 -6.17
N HIS A 35 7.71 9.68 -7.10
CA HIS A 35 8.02 11.04 -6.74
C HIS A 35 6.74 11.79 -6.38
N ARG A 36 6.75 12.45 -5.25
CA ARG A 36 5.61 13.25 -4.79
C ARG A 36 5.96 14.72 -4.90
N PRO A 37 5.55 15.38 -6.00
CA PRO A 37 5.97 16.78 -6.24
C PRO A 37 5.55 17.72 -5.11
N ARG A 38 4.39 17.47 -4.52
CA ARG A 38 3.86 18.31 -3.44
C ARG A 38 4.80 18.35 -2.24
N TYR A 39 5.46 17.24 -1.95
CA TYR A 39 6.36 17.12 -0.80
C TYR A 39 7.82 17.10 -1.22
N ASP A 40 8.07 17.10 -2.51
CA ASP A 40 9.41 16.99 -3.07
C ASP A 40 10.20 15.83 -2.47
N ASP A 41 9.55 14.68 -2.41
CA ASP A 41 10.19 13.47 -1.90
C ASP A 41 9.81 12.25 -2.74
N TRP A 42 10.40 11.12 -2.38
CA TRP A 42 10.15 9.83 -3.01
C TRP A 42 9.56 8.89 -2.00
N SER A 43 8.61 8.08 -2.44
CA SER A 43 7.83 7.23 -1.54
C SER A 43 7.56 5.88 -2.18
N ILE A 44 7.42 4.87 -1.33
CA ILE A 44 6.92 3.57 -1.76
C ILE A 44 5.45 3.75 -2.14
N PRO A 45 5.02 3.21 -3.31
CA PRO A 45 3.61 3.32 -3.71
C PRO A 45 2.70 2.71 -2.66
N LYS A 46 1.71 3.48 -2.23
CA LYS A 46 0.74 3.02 -1.24
C LYS A 46 -0.49 3.89 -1.29
N GLY A 47 -1.57 3.40 -0.71
CA GLY A 47 -2.77 4.20 -0.59
C GLY A 47 -3.78 3.55 0.33
N LYS A 48 -4.90 4.21 0.47
CA LYS A 48 -5.94 3.86 1.41
C LYS A 48 -6.75 2.66 0.93
N VAL A 49 -7.06 1.76 1.85
CA VAL A 49 -7.89 0.60 1.56
C VAL A 49 -9.34 1.05 1.33
N GLU A 50 -9.94 0.57 0.27
CA GLU A 50 -11.32 0.87 -0.07
C GLU A 50 -12.27 -0.15 0.55
N SER A 51 -13.55 0.18 0.53
CA SER A 51 -14.54 -0.52 1.36
C SER A 51 -14.71 -2.00 1.06
N CYS A 52 -14.53 -2.44 -0.16
CA CYS A 52 -14.70 -3.85 -0.48
C CYS A 52 -13.37 -4.55 -0.75
N GLU A 53 -12.30 -4.00 -0.22
CA GLU A 53 -10.96 -4.37 -0.63
C GLU A 53 -10.18 -4.97 0.53
N SER A 54 -9.42 -6.03 0.25
CA SER A 54 -8.45 -6.53 1.21
C SER A 54 -7.19 -5.66 1.14
N VAL A 55 -6.36 -5.74 2.17
CA VAL A 55 -5.09 -5.00 2.15
C VAL A 55 -4.18 -5.46 1.01
N ARG A 56 -4.22 -6.75 0.68
CA ARG A 56 -3.42 -7.26 -0.44
C ARG A 56 -3.88 -6.70 -1.77
N THR A 57 -5.18 -6.70 -2.01
CA THR A 57 -5.74 -6.15 -3.24
C THR A 57 -5.45 -4.65 -3.34
N CYS A 58 -5.54 -3.95 -2.22
CA CYS A 58 -5.22 -2.53 -2.16
C CYS A 58 -3.76 -2.28 -2.57
N ALA A 59 -2.83 -3.08 -2.05
CA ALA A 59 -1.42 -2.91 -2.39
C ALA A 59 -1.20 -3.03 -3.90
N VAL A 60 -1.77 -4.05 -4.52
CA VAL A 60 -1.63 -4.27 -5.97
C VAL A 60 -2.27 -3.11 -6.74
N ARG A 61 -3.45 -2.71 -6.34
CA ARG A 61 -4.17 -1.62 -7.01
C ARG A 61 -3.42 -0.30 -6.91
N GLU A 62 -2.93 0.04 -5.73
CA GLU A 62 -2.23 1.31 -5.55
C GLU A 62 -0.93 1.38 -6.34
N VAL A 63 -0.18 0.29 -6.41
CA VAL A 63 1.00 0.27 -7.26
C VAL A 63 0.61 0.52 -8.71
N ALA A 64 -0.43 -0.14 -9.19
CA ALA A 64 -0.88 0.01 -10.58
C ALA A 64 -1.35 1.44 -10.86
N GLU A 65 -2.09 2.04 -9.92
CA GLU A 65 -2.59 3.40 -10.10
C GLU A 65 -1.47 4.43 -10.11
N GLU A 66 -0.48 4.26 -9.24
CA GLU A 66 0.57 5.25 -9.08
C GLU A 66 1.71 5.08 -10.06
N THR A 67 1.94 3.88 -10.55
CA THR A 67 3.11 3.61 -11.39
C THR A 67 2.79 2.96 -12.72
N GLY A 68 1.57 2.46 -12.90
CA GLY A 68 1.20 1.71 -14.09
C GLY A 68 1.74 0.29 -14.12
N VAL A 69 2.34 -0.18 -13.03
CA VAL A 69 2.99 -1.50 -12.98
C VAL A 69 2.08 -2.50 -12.28
N GLN A 70 1.92 -3.67 -12.88
CA GLN A 70 1.23 -4.79 -12.25
C GLN A 70 2.24 -5.64 -11.51
N VAL A 71 1.90 -6.03 -10.28
CA VAL A 71 2.84 -6.74 -9.42
C VAL A 71 2.22 -7.98 -8.81
N ILE A 72 3.10 -8.89 -8.40
CA ILE A 72 2.74 -10.05 -7.59
C ILE A 72 3.37 -9.84 -6.23
N LEU A 73 2.55 -9.91 -5.19
CA LEU A 73 3.02 -9.73 -3.83
C LEU A 73 3.77 -10.97 -3.36
N GLY A 74 4.88 -10.72 -2.68
CA GLY A 74 5.69 -11.76 -2.07
C GLY A 74 5.58 -11.72 -0.56
N GLN A 75 6.73 -11.62 0.11
CA GLN A 75 6.79 -11.62 1.56
C GLN A 75 6.14 -10.38 2.15
N PRO A 76 5.31 -10.57 3.20
CA PRO A 76 4.84 -9.41 3.94
C PRO A 76 5.99 -8.78 4.71
N LEU A 77 5.96 -7.46 4.75
CA LEU A 77 6.93 -6.66 5.50
C LEU A 77 6.27 -6.17 6.78
N SER A 78 7.05 -5.57 7.66
CA SER A 78 6.52 -5.06 8.92
C SER A 78 5.50 -3.96 8.65
N ARG A 79 4.42 -3.97 9.43
CA ARG A 79 3.44 -2.92 9.36
C ARG A 79 3.97 -1.65 10.03
N VAL A 80 3.58 -0.52 9.49
CA VAL A 80 3.93 0.78 10.07
C VAL A 80 2.67 1.38 10.67
N ARG A 81 2.74 1.81 11.91
CA ARG A 81 1.61 2.43 12.63
C ARG A 81 2.02 3.78 13.15
N TYR A 82 1.15 4.76 12.99
CA TYR A 82 1.39 6.08 13.55
C TYR A 82 0.09 6.83 13.74
N LYS A 83 0.14 7.87 14.57
CA LYS A 83 -1.00 8.73 14.79
C LYS A 83 -1.01 9.85 13.77
N ILE A 84 -2.20 10.27 13.37
CA ILE A 84 -2.37 11.41 12.50
C ILE A 84 -3.07 12.53 13.26
N GLY A 85 -3.12 13.72 12.64
CA GLY A 85 -3.43 14.95 13.34
C GLY A 85 -4.76 15.00 14.08
N ASP A 86 -5.76 14.23 13.66
CA ASP A 86 -7.07 14.22 14.29
C ASP A 86 -7.18 13.21 15.44
N GLY A 87 -6.08 12.59 15.83
CA GLY A 87 -6.08 11.59 16.89
C GLY A 87 -6.32 10.17 16.43
N SER A 88 -6.69 9.98 15.19
CA SER A 88 -6.84 8.62 14.65
C SER A 88 -5.48 8.02 14.37
N ARG A 89 -5.48 6.72 14.11
CA ARG A 89 -4.25 5.98 13.82
C ARG A 89 -4.25 5.54 12.38
N LYS A 90 -3.06 5.51 11.81
CA LYS A 90 -2.89 4.98 10.47
C LYS A 90 -2.01 3.73 10.54
N GLU A 91 -2.45 2.70 9.84
CA GLU A 91 -1.72 1.44 9.76
C GLU A 91 -1.48 1.13 8.30
N VAL A 92 -0.22 1.00 7.93
CA VAL A 92 0.16 0.73 6.55
C VAL A 92 0.76 -0.67 6.46
N HIS A 93 0.18 -1.47 5.59
CA HIS A 93 0.64 -2.84 5.34
C HIS A 93 1.47 -2.85 4.07
N TYR A 94 2.67 -3.40 4.16
CA TYR A 94 3.58 -3.47 3.02
C TYR A 94 3.93 -4.91 2.68
N TRP A 95 4.17 -5.14 1.41
CA TRP A 95 4.71 -6.41 0.91
C TRP A 95 5.90 -6.12 0.03
N ALA A 96 6.87 -7.03 0.01
CA ALA A 96 7.82 -7.07 -1.09
C ALA A 96 7.07 -7.59 -2.31
N ALA A 97 7.40 -7.07 -3.49
CA ALA A 97 6.68 -7.46 -4.70
C ALA A 97 7.61 -7.48 -5.90
N ARG A 98 7.22 -8.25 -6.90
CA ARG A 98 7.91 -8.33 -8.18
C ARG A 98 6.95 -7.93 -9.29
N VAL A 99 7.49 -7.40 -10.36
CA VAL A 99 6.67 -7.08 -11.52
C VAL A 99 6.04 -8.36 -12.05
N ALA A 100 4.74 -8.35 -12.28
CA ALA A 100 4.02 -9.50 -12.78
C ALA A 100 4.39 -9.77 -14.23
N PRO A 101 4.47 -11.05 -14.64
CA PRO A 101 4.56 -11.36 -16.05
C PRO A 101 3.35 -10.79 -16.78
N GLU A 102 3.52 -10.49 -18.06
CA GLU A 102 2.48 -9.85 -18.83
C GLU A 102 1.14 -10.58 -18.78
N ALA A 103 1.20 -11.91 -18.85
CA ALA A 103 -0.02 -12.72 -18.79
C ALA A 103 -0.74 -12.57 -17.45
N SER A 104 0.00 -12.42 -16.35
CA SER A 104 -0.59 -12.23 -15.03
C SER A 104 -1.13 -10.82 -14.85
N ALA A 105 -0.50 -9.86 -15.48
CA ALA A 105 -0.95 -8.47 -15.40
C ALA A 105 -2.35 -8.30 -15.96
N ALA A 106 -2.69 -9.08 -16.99
CA ALA A 106 -4.00 -8.99 -17.63
C ALA A 106 -5.14 -9.42 -16.71
N VAL A 107 -4.85 -10.14 -15.65
CA VAL A 107 -5.85 -10.64 -14.71
C VAL A 107 -5.77 -9.95 -13.36
N ALA A 108 -5.13 -8.80 -13.30
CA ALA A 108 -5.00 -8.09 -12.04
C ALA A 108 -6.37 -7.85 -11.45
N ALA A 109 -6.54 -8.28 -10.21
CA ALA A 109 -7.82 -8.18 -9.53
C ALA A 109 -8.10 -6.73 -9.17
N ARG A 110 -9.36 -6.40 -9.19
CA ARG A 110 -9.80 -5.12 -8.69
C ARG A 110 -11.13 -5.29 -7.99
N CYS A 111 -11.39 -4.40 -7.10
CA CYS A 111 -12.66 -4.36 -6.40
C CYS A 111 -13.74 -3.92 -7.38
N ALA A 112 -14.67 -4.77 -7.57
CA ALA A 112 -15.74 -4.49 -8.51
C ALA A 112 -16.75 -3.50 -7.93
#